data_3f1ba18ea76c19769a5365171dd7a533
#
_entry.id   3f1ba18ea76c19769a5365171dd7a533
#
_cell.length_a   1.000
_cell.length_b   1.000
_cell.length_c   1.000
_cell.angle_alpha   90.00
_cell.angle_beta   90.00
_cell.angle_gamma   90.00
#
_symmetry.space_group_name_H-M   'P 1'
#
loop_
_entity.id
_entity.type
_entity.pdbx_description
1 polymer ?
#
loop_
_entity_poly.entity_id
_entity_poly.type
_entity_poly.pdbx_seq_one_letter_code
_entity_poly.pdbx_strand_id
1 'polypeptide(L)'
;AEMSARNSETRWQSSVMRYKEIETKSKENSKTIHELKDDVAILRKNQTELLEIKNSLQEFHKTIESINDRIDQAEESISELENSSFKATLVDKNKEQRILTNEEI
;
A
#
# COMPACT_ATOMS: atom_id res chain seq x y z
N ALA A 1 36.02 46.40 -50.58
CA ALA A 1 36.00 46.84 -49.17
C ALA A 1 34.63 46.87 -48.57
N GLU A 2 33.58 47.32 -49.23
CA GLU A 2 32.19 47.33 -48.70
C GLU A 2 31.59 45.97 -48.53
N MET A 3 31.81 45.01 -49.46
CA MET A 3 31.33 43.64 -49.38
C MET A 3 31.97 42.89 -48.21
N SER A 4 33.25 43.11 -47.97
CA SER A 4 33.95 42.49 -46.85
C SER A 4 33.46 43.02 -45.50
N ALA A 5 33.18 44.31 -45.36
CA ALA A 5 32.61 44.89 -44.16
C ALA A 5 31.19 44.41 -43.87
N ARG A 6 30.36 44.31 -44.93
CA ARG A 6 28.98 43.78 -44.79
C ARG A 6 28.97 42.30 -44.39
N ASN A 7 29.85 41.50 -44.95
CA ASN A 7 29.97 40.09 -44.56
C ASN A 7 30.43 39.92 -43.12
N SER A 8 31.35 40.75 -42.64
CA SER A 8 31.81 40.73 -41.26
C SER A 8 30.70 41.13 -40.30
N GLU A 9 29.92 42.17 -40.62
CA GLU A 9 28.78 42.60 -39.84
C GLU A 9 27.70 41.57 -39.77
N THR A 10 27.35 40.94 -40.87
CA THR A 10 26.37 39.85 -40.93
C THR A 10 26.79 38.65 -40.09
N ARG A 11 28.07 38.29 -40.10
CA ARG A 11 28.62 37.19 -39.28
C ARG A 11 28.55 37.55 -37.79
N TRP A 12 28.87 38.78 -37.45
CA TRP A 12 28.80 39.27 -36.06
C TRP A 12 27.37 39.25 -35.55
N GLN A 13 26.40 39.73 -36.32
CA GLN A 13 24.99 39.72 -35.98
C GLN A 13 24.47 38.28 -35.82
N SER A 14 24.84 37.38 -36.71
CA SER A 14 24.52 35.94 -36.58
C SER A 14 25.08 35.33 -35.31
N SER A 15 26.31 35.66 -34.94
CA SER A 15 26.93 35.17 -33.71
C SER A 15 26.22 35.70 -32.49
N VAL A 16 25.86 36.97 -32.45
CA VAL A 16 25.10 37.56 -31.33
C VAL A 16 23.74 36.92 -31.19
N MET A 17 23.04 36.66 -32.27
CA MET A 17 21.75 35.97 -32.25
C MET A 17 21.88 34.56 -31.69
N ARG A 18 22.91 33.81 -32.06
CA ARG A 18 23.19 32.48 -31.54
C ARG A 18 23.47 32.50 -30.02
N TYR A 19 24.26 33.46 -29.54
CA TYR A 19 24.52 33.62 -28.11
C TYR A 19 23.25 33.91 -27.34
N LYS A 20 22.37 34.76 -27.88
CA LYS A 20 21.07 35.05 -27.24
C LYS A 20 20.18 33.82 -27.18
N GLU A 21 20.13 33.02 -28.22
CA GLU A 21 19.37 31.76 -28.25
C GLU A 21 19.90 30.76 -27.23
N ILE A 22 21.23 30.62 -27.13
CA ILE A 22 21.86 29.74 -26.14
C ILE A 22 21.55 30.22 -24.75
N GLU A 23 21.63 31.51 -24.47
CA GLU A 23 21.32 32.09 -23.15
C GLU A 23 19.88 31.84 -22.78
N THR A 24 18.95 32.05 -23.72
CA THR A 24 17.51 31.79 -23.48
C THR A 24 17.26 30.33 -23.19
N LYS A 25 17.83 29.41 -23.97
CA LYS A 25 17.71 27.97 -23.77
C LYS A 25 18.34 27.52 -22.44
N SER A 26 19.49 28.12 -22.07
CA SER A 26 20.15 27.83 -20.81
C SER A 26 19.28 28.22 -19.61
N LYS A 27 18.61 29.37 -19.66
CA LYS A 27 17.68 29.83 -18.63
C LYS A 27 16.45 28.91 -18.55
N GLU A 28 15.87 28.55 -19.69
CA GLU A 28 14.75 27.60 -19.75
C GLU A 28 15.13 26.24 -19.18
N ASN A 29 16.31 25.75 -19.54
CA ASN A 29 16.81 24.47 -19.01
C ASN A 29 17.04 24.53 -17.51
N SER A 30 17.59 25.62 -16.98
CA SER A 30 17.77 25.80 -15.55
C SER A 30 16.44 25.80 -14.81
N LYS A 31 15.43 26.44 -15.36
CA LYS A 31 14.07 26.43 -14.81
C LYS A 31 13.49 25.02 -14.81
N THR A 32 13.63 24.31 -15.92
CA THR A 32 13.17 22.93 -16.03
C THR A 32 13.87 22.00 -15.03
N ILE A 33 15.18 22.16 -14.86
CA ILE A 33 15.95 21.41 -13.86
C ILE A 33 15.43 21.67 -12.45
N HIS A 34 15.13 22.91 -12.10
CA HIS A 34 14.55 23.23 -10.78
C HIS A 34 13.19 22.58 -10.59
N GLU A 35 12.32 22.67 -11.58
CA GLU A 35 11.00 22.02 -11.56
C GLU A 35 11.11 20.50 -11.41
N LEU A 36 12.04 19.89 -12.12
CA LEU A 36 12.29 18.44 -12.02
C LEU A 36 12.84 18.03 -10.67
N LYS A 37 13.72 18.84 -10.08
CA LYS A 37 14.21 18.58 -8.72
C LYS A 37 13.10 18.61 -7.68
N ASP A 38 12.18 19.57 -7.80
CA ASP A 38 11.02 19.66 -6.93
C ASP A 38 10.10 18.46 -7.11
N ASP A 39 9.84 18.05 -8.35
CA ASP A 39 9.04 16.87 -8.65
C ASP A 39 9.68 15.59 -8.10
N VAL A 40 10.99 15.45 -8.21
CA VAL A 40 11.72 14.31 -7.66
C VAL A 40 11.60 14.29 -6.13
N ALA A 41 11.68 15.45 -5.47
CA ALA A 41 11.51 15.53 -4.03
C ALA A 41 10.12 15.09 -3.59
N ILE A 42 9.08 15.50 -4.32
CA ILE A 42 7.70 15.07 -4.08
C ILE A 42 7.55 13.55 -4.29
N LEU A 43 8.10 13.03 -5.38
CA LEU A 43 8.06 11.59 -5.68
C LEU A 43 8.75 10.75 -4.60
N ARG A 44 9.89 11.21 -4.09
CA ARG A 44 10.59 10.53 -2.98
C ARG A 44 9.75 10.51 -1.71
N LYS A 45 9.10 11.63 -1.39
CA LYS A 45 8.19 11.71 -0.25
C LYS A 45 7.03 10.74 -0.41
N ASN A 46 6.41 10.73 -1.58
CA ASN A 46 5.31 9.82 -1.89
C ASN A 46 5.76 8.36 -1.80
N GLN A 47 6.95 8.03 -2.27
CA GLN A 47 7.51 6.69 -2.18
C GLN A 47 7.69 6.26 -0.72
N THR A 48 8.20 7.15 0.13
CA THR A 48 8.34 6.87 1.57
C THR A 48 6.99 6.62 2.21
N GLU A 49 5.99 7.44 1.92
CA GLU A 49 4.62 7.27 2.42
C GLU A 49 4.00 5.95 1.95
N LEU A 50 4.21 5.57 0.68
CA LEU A 50 3.74 4.30 0.15
C LEU A 50 4.40 3.09 0.83
N LEU A 51 5.68 3.17 1.15
CA LEU A 51 6.38 2.13 1.91
C LEU A 51 5.83 1.99 3.34
N GLU A 52 5.51 3.10 4.00
CA GLU A 52 4.88 3.09 5.31
C GLU A 52 3.49 2.45 5.26
N ILE A 53 2.69 2.80 4.24
CA ILE A 53 1.38 2.20 4.02
C ILE A 53 1.51 0.69 3.77
N LYS A 54 2.45 0.28 2.94
CA LYS A 54 2.72 -1.13 2.67
C LYS A 54 3.05 -1.89 3.96
N ASN A 55 3.91 -1.33 4.81
CA ASN A 55 4.27 -1.94 6.09
C ASN A 55 3.07 -2.04 7.03
N SER A 56 2.24 -0.98 7.09
CA SER A 56 1.02 -0.98 7.89
C SER A 56 0.02 -2.02 7.40
N LEU A 57 -0.13 -2.19 6.09
CA LEU A 57 -1.00 -3.22 5.51
C LEU A 57 -0.50 -4.63 5.82
N GLN A 58 0.80 -4.86 5.82
CA GLN A 58 1.38 -6.15 6.18
C GLN A 58 1.13 -6.49 7.66
N GLU A 59 1.30 -5.52 8.55
CA GLU A 59 0.98 -5.68 9.98
C GLU A 59 -0.51 -5.94 10.19
N PHE A 60 -1.34 -5.20 9.49
CA PHE A 60 -2.79 -5.37 9.53
C PHE A 60 -3.21 -6.77 9.06
N HIS A 61 -2.59 -7.26 8.00
CA HIS A 61 -2.83 -8.61 7.49
C HIS A 61 -2.47 -9.69 8.52
N LYS A 62 -1.32 -9.54 9.19
CA LYS A 62 -0.92 -10.43 10.29
C LYS A 62 -1.92 -10.42 11.44
N THR A 63 -2.43 -9.24 11.78
CA THR A 63 -3.45 -9.10 12.82
C THR A 63 -4.74 -9.81 12.44
N ILE A 64 -5.19 -9.68 11.18
CA ILE A 64 -6.36 -10.37 10.67
C ILE A 64 -6.17 -11.88 10.71
N GLU A 65 -5.02 -12.40 10.33
CA GLU A 65 -4.70 -13.83 10.42
C GLU A 65 -4.78 -14.32 11.87
N SER A 66 -4.22 -13.55 12.80
CA SER A 66 -4.29 -13.88 14.24
C SER A 66 -5.74 -13.90 14.75
N ILE A 67 -6.56 -12.95 14.32
CA ILE A 67 -7.98 -12.88 14.70
C ILE A 67 -8.74 -14.07 14.13
N ASN A 68 -8.49 -14.44 12.87
CA ASN A 68 -9.10 -15.59 12.23
C ASN A 68 -8.75 -16.89 12.96
N ASP A 69 -7.49 -17.06 13.38
CA ASP A 69 -7.07 -18.22 14.16
C ASP A 69 -7.80 -18.29 15.51
N ARG A 70 -8.01 -17.13 16.15
CA ARG A 70 -8.79 -17.07 17.40
C ARG A 70 -10.26 -17.41 17.20
N ILE A 71 -10.83 -16.96 16.09
CA ILE A 71 -12.21 -17.30 15.71
C ILE A 71 -12.33 -18.80 15.49
N ASP A 72 -11.41 -19.41 14.76
CA ASP A 72 -11.39 -20.85 14.52
C ASP A 72 -11.28 -21.64 15.84
N GLN A 73 -10.41 -21.21 16.75
CA GLN A 73 -10.29 -21.82 18.09
C GLN A 73 -11.57 -21.67 18.91
N ALA A 74 -12.22 -20.51 18.84
CA ALA A 74 -13.47 -20.27 19.52
C ALA A 74 -14.61 -21.15 18.97
N GLU A 75 -14.69 -21.28 17.64
CA GLU A 75 -15.65 -22.16 16.97
C GLU A 75 -15.44 -23.63 17.37
N GLU A 76 -14.19 -24.09 17.42
CA GLU A 76 -13.84 -25.42 17.88
C GLU A 76 -14.27 -25.64 19.34
N SER A 77 -14.00 -24.69 20.22
CA SER A 77 -14.40 -24.75 21.62
C SER A 77 -15.92 -24.77 21.79
N ILE A 78 -16.65 -23.99 20.99
CA ILE A 78 -18.11 -23.99 20.97
C ILE A 78 -18.64 -25.36 20.53
N SER A 79 -18.07 -25.95 19.48
CA SER A 79 -18.45 -27.28 18.99
C SER A 79 -18.22 -28.35 20.06
N GLU A 80 -17.09 -28.29 20.76
CA GLU A 80 -16.80 -29.23 21.87
C GLU A 80 -17.80 -29.09 23.03
N LEU A 81 -18.18 -27.86 23.39
CA LEU A 81 -19.17 -27.58 24.41
C LEU A 81 -20.56 -28.08 23.99
N GLU A 82 -20.95 -27.87 22.75
CA GLU A 82 -22.21 -28.36 22.19
C GLU A 82 -22.27 -29.89 22.23
N ASN A 83 -21.19 -30.56 21.83
CA ASN A 83 -21.09 -32.01 21.90
C ASN A 83 -21.14 -32.55 23.33
N SER A 84 -20.45 -31.91 24.25
CA SER A 84 -20.47 -32.27 25.66
C SER A 84 -21.88 -32.11 26.29
N SER A 85 -22.55 -31.01 25.96
CA SER A 85 -23.92 -30.73 26.39
C SER A 85 -24.90 -31.77 25.80
N PHE A 86 -24.77 -32.11 24.57
CA PHE A 86 -25.59 -33.15 23.90
C PHE A 86 -25.39 -34.51 24.56
N LYS A 87 -24.16 -34.92 24.85
CA LYS A 87 -23.85 -36.18 25.55
C LYS A 87 -24.42 -36.22 26.95
N ALA A 88 -24.29 -35.12 27.67
CA ALA A 88 -24.87 -35.02 29.04
C ALA A 88 -26.40 -35.17 29.00
N THR A 89 -27.05 -34.54 28.04
CA THR A 89 -28.50 -34.65 27.87
C THR A 89 -28.92 -36.09 27.52
N LEU A 90 -28.17 -36.79 26.66
CA LEU A 90 -28.42 -38.21 26.37
C LEU A 90 -28.24 -39.10 27.56
N VAL A 91 -27.23 -38.90 28.36
CA VAL A 91 -26.99 -39.66 29.61
C VAL A 91 -28.14 -39.46 30.57
N ASP A 92 -28.61 -38.23 30.77
CA ASP A 92 -29.76 -37.95 31.65
C ASP A 92 -31.05 -38.61 31.13
N LYS A 93 -31.32 -38.57 29.85
CA LYS A 93 -32.47 -39.29 29.26
C LYS A 93 -32.37 -40.80 29.46
N ASN A 94 -31.22 -41.40 29.29
CA ASN A 94 -30.99 -42.81 29.51
C ASN A 94 -31.21 -43.19 30.99
N LYS A 95 -30.77 -42.35 31.90
CA LYS A 95 -31.02 -42.54 33.36
C LYS A 95 -32.50 -42.48 33.68
N GLU A 96 -33.24 -41.51 33.15
CA GLU A 96 -34.67 -41.38 33.32
C GLU A 96 -35.43 -42.66 32.80
N GLN A 97 -35.07 -43.13 31.63
CA GLN A 97 -35.65 -44.33 31.06
C GLN A 97 -35.38 -45.55 31.92
N ARG A 98 -34.19 -45.70 32.48
CA ARG A 98 -33.84 -46.80 33.39
C ARG A 98 -34.67 -46.76 34.67
N ILE A 99 -34.84 -45.56 35.26
CA ILE A 99 -35.64 -45.36 36.46
C ILE A 99 -37.11 -45.75 36.17
N LEU A 100 -37.69 -45.28 35.08
CA LEU A 100 -39.05 -45.62 34.67
C LEU A 100 -39.24 -47.12 34.43
N THR A 101 -38.29 -47.78 33.79
CA THR A 101 -38.30 -49.19 33.57
C THR A 101 -38.23 -49.99 34.86
N ASN A 102 -37.42 -49.54 35.84
CA ASN A 102 -37.32 -50.14 37.15
C ASN A 102 -38.56 -49.93 37.98
N GLU A 103 -39.25 -48.81 37.84
CA GLU A 103 -40.54 -48.55 38.54
C GLU A 103 -41.68 -49.40 38.02
N GLU A 104 -41.68 -49.77 36.77
CA GLU A 104 -42.68 -50.64 36.16
C GLU A 104 -42.58 -52.14 36.59
N ILE A 105 -41.42 -52.51 37.11
CA ILE A 105 -41.14 -53.84 37.61
C ILE A 105 -41.50 -53.92 39.09
#